data_3c3c89c8fdb47d73f0444f56095e3b37
#
_entry.id   3c3c89c8fdb47d73f0444f56095e3b37
#
_cell.length_a   1.000
_cell.length_b   1.000
_cell.length_c   1.000
_cell.angle_alpha   90.00
_cell.angle_beta   90.00
_cell.angle_gamma   90.00
#
_symmetry.space_group_name_H-M   'P 1'
#
loop_
_entity.id
_entity.type
_entity.pdbx_description
1 polymer ?
#
loop_
_entity_poly.entity_id
_entity_poly.type
_entity_poly.pdbx_seq_one_letter_code
_entity_poly.pdbx_strand_id
1 'polypeptide(L)'
;MATAKSAVRVLDKKTVGGYDAVVLEADSAAALSDWLKKNNYASTLELTDWLANYIKAHWKITAFKVANNEGERSALLGAVRMSFKTDKPFYPYREPKTETPAEKSSRILWVWFVGAQRMNATIGESGNWPAKMDWSNTITLEQRQQIASSYKLSVEQIPNRLTEFIDQSSPRPATDELYFLPTADQSIVKPPPIVDEDSWQFPLPLDLIAVVFLLALTIYFWRKRARRRLA
;
A
#
# COMPACT_ATOMS: atom_id res chain seq x y z
N MET A 1 -14.58 45.07 -20.64
CA MET A 1 -13.58 44.06 -21.02
C MET A 1 -13.89 42.79 -20.24
N ALA A 2 -14.31 41.73 -20.89
CA ALA A 2 -14.48 40.46 -20.26
C ALA A 2 -13.09 39.88 -19.91
N THR A 3 -12.77 39.70 -18.64
CA THR A 3 -11.56 39.00 -18.21
C THR A 3 -11.59 37.57 -18.77
N ALA A 4 -10.63 37.24 -19.63
CA ALA A 4 -10.50 35.88 -20.15
C ALA A 4 -10.45 34.90 -18.99
N LYS A 5 -11.41 33.98 -18.89
CA LYS A 5 -11.45 32.96 -17.87
C LYS A 5 -10.21 32.09 -18.00
N SER A 6 -9.42 31.97 -16.93
CA SER A 6 -8.21 31.15 -16.95
C SER A 6 -8.57 29.69 -17.29
N ALA A 7 -7.87 29.12 -18.27
CA ALA A 7 -8.06 27.72 -18.67
C ALA A 7 -7.69 26.70 -17.59
N VAL A 8 -6.96 27.12 -16.53
CA VAL A 8 -6.67 26.34 -15.33
C VAL A 8 -7.00 27.18 -14.10
N ARG A 9 -7.76 26.60 -13.20
CA ARG A 9 -8.19 27.21 -11.95
C ARG A 9 -7.55 26.49 -10.77
N VAL A 10 -6.92 27.24 -9.87
CA VAL A 10 -6.45 26.74 -8.59
C VAL A 10 -7.63 26.77 -7.62
N LEU A 11 -8.05 25.61 -7.12
CA LEU A 11 -9.18 25.48 -6.22
C LEU A 11 -8.75 25.49 -4.76
N ASP A 12 -7.60 24.88 -4.44
CA ASP A 12 -7.04 24.82 -3.09
C ASP A 12 -5.51 24.70 -3.17
N LYS A 13 -4.83 25.15 -2.12
CA LYS A 13 -3.38 25.04 -1.98
C LYS A 13 -3.02 24.85 -0.51
N LYS A 14 -2.25 23.78 -0.20
CA LYS A 14 -1.85 23.44 1.17
C LYS A 14 -0.48 22.77 1.19
N THR A 15 0.27 23.00 2.27
CA THR A 15 1.41 22.15 2.61
C THR A 15 0.94 21.06 3.57
N VAL A 16 1.14 19.80 3.23
CA VAL A 16 0.67 18.64 4.00
C VAL A 16 1.64 17.47 3.86
N GLY A 17 2.03 16.85 4.98
CA GLY A 17 2.89 15.68 4.99
C GLY A 17 4.25 15.87 4.29
N GLY A 18 4.81 17.09 4.34
CA GLY A 18 6.06 17.43 3.64
C GLY A 18 5.90 17.73 2.16
N TYR A 19 4.65 17.84 1.66
CA TYR A 19 4.35 18.20 0.27
C TYR A 19 3.63 19.54 0.17
N ASP A 20 3.96 20.31 -0.88
CA ASP A 20 3.10 21.37 -1.38
C ASP A 20 2.09 20.75 -2.34
N ALA A 21 0.82 20.74 -1.93
CA ALA A 21 -0.31 20.18 -2.66
C ALA A 21 -1.17 21.29 -3.26
N VAL A 22 -1.50 21.19 -4.53
CA VAL A 22 -2.38 22.15 -5.24
C VAL A 22 -3.50 21.39 -5.93
N VAL A 23 -4.75 21.77 -5.65
CA VAL A 23 -5.93 21.20 -6.32
C VAL A 23 -6.31 22.08 -7.51
N LEU A 24 -6.38 21.47 -8.68
CA LEU A 24 -6.57 22.14 -9.97
C LEU A 24 -7.84 21.64 -10.66
N GLU A 25 -8.46 22.55 -11.38
CA GLU A 25 -9.47 22.25 -12.38
C GLU A 25 -9.00 22.85 -13.72
N ALA A 26 -9.05 22.08 -14.79
CA ALA A 26 -8.56 22.51 -16.09
C ALA A 26 -9.61 22.27 -17.19
N ASP A 27 -9.63 23.12 -18.20
CA ASP A 27 -10.52 23.02 -19.34
C ASP A 27 -9.96 22.10 -20.44
N SER A 28 -8.62 21.84 -20.43
CA SER A 28 -7.96 20.89 -21.33
C SER A 28 -6.66 20.35 -20.73
N ALA A 29 -6.22 19.18 -21.18
CA ALA A 29 -4.97 18.57 -20.76
C ALA A 29 -3.74 19.41 -21.20
N ALA A 30 -3.79 20.02 -22.36
CA ALA A 30 -2.75 20.95 -22.84
C ALA A 30 -2.59 22.15 -21.91
N ALA A 31 -3.70 22.81 -21.55
CA ALA A 31 -3.67 23.94 -20.61
C ALA A 31 -3.12 23.55 -19.25
N LEU A 32 -3.48 22.33 -18.76
CA LEU A 32 -2.94 21.80 -17.50
C LEU A 32 -1.45 21.53 -17.62
N SER A 33 -0.99 20.91 -18.71
CA SER A 33 0.43 20.65 -18.99
C SER A 33 1.25 21.96 -18.98
N ASP A 34 0.77 22.99 -19.64
CA ASP A 34 1.43 24.31 -19.67
C ASP A 34 1.46 24.96 -18.28
N TRP A 35 0.37 24.83 -17.51
CA TRP A 35 0.32 25.32 -16.14
C TRP A 35 1.32 24.57 -15.24
N LEU A 36 1.40 23.23 -15.36
CA LEU A 36 2.35 22.40 -14.61
C LEU A 36 3.79 22.81 -14.89
N LYS A 37 4.18 22.96 -16.18
CA LYS A 37 5.51 23.43 -16.59
C LYS A 37 5.82 24.81 -16.02
N LYS A 38 4.90 25.76 -16.14
CA LYS A 38 5.05 27.14 -15.66
C LYS A 38 5.24 27.20 -14.14
N ASN A 39 4.68 26.24 -13.39
CA ASN A 39 4.77 26.17 -11.94
C ASN A 39 5.83 25.15 -11.44
N ASN A 40 6.75 24.74 -12.32
CA ASN A 40 7.86 23.81 -11.99
C ASN A 40 7.41 22.44 -11.48
N TYR A 41 6.32 21.91 -12.05
CA TYR A 41 5.94 20.49 -11.90
C TYR A 41 6.45 19.72 -13.11
N ALA A 42 6.68 18.40 -12.90
CA ALA A 42 6.97 17.49 -14.01
C ALA A 42 5.78 17.48 -15.00
N SER A 43 6.07 17.55 -16.29
CA SER A 43 5.06 17.45 -17.33
C SER A 43 5.71 16.91 -18.60
N THR A 44 5.37 15.66 -18.94
CA THR A 44 5.77 14.98 -20.17
C THR A 44 4.57 14.83 -21.11
N LEU A 45 4.79 14.37 -22.32
CA LEU A 45 3.71 14.10 -23.27
C LEU A 45 2.82 12.96 -22.76
N GLU A 46 3.42 11.89 -22.26
CA GLU A 46 2.73 10.72 -21.72
C GLU A 46 1.84 11.10 -20.51
N LEU A 47 2.34 12.00 -19.65
CA LEU A 47 1.56 12.54 -18.54
C LEU A 47 0.37 13.37 -19.06
N THR A 48 0.56 14.15 -20.13
CA THR A 48 -0.50 14.95 -20.73
C THR A 48 -1.60 14.06 -21.30
N ASP A 49 -1.24 13.00 -22.02
CA ASP A 49 -2.18 12.01 -22.58
C ASP A 49 -2.94 11.26 -21.45
N TRP A 50 -2.24 10.92 -20.38
CA TRP A 50 -2.84 10.29 -19.22
C TRP A 50 -3.86 11.22 -18.54
N LEU A 51 -3.52 12.48 -18.34
CA LEU A 51 -4.39 13.50 -17.75
C LEU A 51 -5.62 13.81 -18.61
N ALA A 52 -5.56 13.63 -19.93
CA ALA A 52 -6.67 13.93 -20.82
C ALA A 52 -7.97 13.17 -20.47
N ASN A 53 -7.85 11.91 -20.01
CA ASN A 53 -9.00 11.12 -19.59
C ASN A 53 -9.71 11.73 -18.37
N TYR A 54 -8.95 12.20 -17.39
CA TYR A 54 -9.47 12.81 -16.17
C TYR A 54 -10.09 14.20 -16.43
N ILE A 55 -9.45 15.00 -17.28
CA ILE A 55 -9.98 16.31 -17.67
C ILE A 55 -11.31 16.14 -18.42
N LYS A 56 -11.39 15.18 -19.36
CA LYS A 56 -12.64 14.87 -20.09
C LYS A 56 -13.75 14.44 -19.15
N ALA A 57 -13.42 13.73 -18.06
CA ALA A 57 -14.35 13.31 -17.00
C ALA A 57 -14.60 14.40 -15.95
N HIS A 58 -14.09 15.62 -16.12
CA HIS A 58 -14.22 16.75 -15.19
C HIS A 58 -13.66 16.50 -13.78
N TRP A 59 -12.65 15.64 -13.68
CA TRP A 59 -11.99 15.39 -12.40
C TRP A 59 -11.14 16.59 -11.97
N LYS A 60 -11.01 16.73 -10.65
CA LYS A 60 -10.03 17.66 -10.07
C LYS A 60 -8.69 16.96 -9.96
N ILE A 61 -7.63 17.66 -10.30
CA ILE A 61 -6.27 17.12 -10.28
C ILE A 61 -5.52 17.71 -9.10
N THR A 62 -4.92 16.85 -8.28
CA THR A 62 -4.05 17.30 -7.20
C THR A 62 -2.60 17.09 -7.62
N ALA A 63 -1.86 18.18 -7.75
CA ALA A 63 -0.43 18.15 -8.03
C ALA A 63 0.36 18.30 -6.73
N PHE A 64 1.38 17.45 -6.55
CA PHE A 64 2.26 17.44 -5.39
C PHE A 64 3.68 17.73 -5.80
N LYS A 65 4.41 18.49 -4.99
CA LYS A 65 5.86 18.53 -4.99
C LYS A 65 6.39 18.58 -3.58
N VAL A 66 7.60 18.08 -3.36
CA VAL A 66 8.25 18.14 -2.05
C VAL A 66 8.40 19.59 -1.64
N ALA A 67 7.92 19.93 -0.44
CA ALA A 67 8.07 21.26 0.10
C ALA A 67 9.57 21.54 0.38
N ASN A 68 10.09 22.65 -0.17
CA ASN A 68 11.45 23.09 0.12
C ASN A 68 11.51 23.70 1.51
N ASN A 69 11.78 22.89 2.52
CA ASN A 69 12.19 23.38 3.83
C ASN A 69 13.70 23.61 3.79
N GLU A 70 14.14 24.85 3.65
CA GLU A 70 15.54 25.24 3.77
C GLU A 70 16.06 24.81 5.14
N GLY A 71 16.90 23.76 5.17
CA GLY A 71 17.62 23.32 6.37
C GLY A 71 17.48 21.85 6.77
N GLU A 72 16.44 21.13 6.38
CA GLU A 72 16.31 19.69 6.69
C GLU A 72 16.51 18.83 5.44
N ARG A 73 17.65 18.14 5.39
CA ARG A 73 18.01 17.20 4.30
C ARG A 73 17.14 15.93 4.23
N SER A 74 16.14 15.81 5.07
CA SER A 74 15.22 14.67 5.11
C SER A 74 13.84 15.19 5.43
N ALA A 75 13.11 15.64 4.40
CA ALA A 75 11.67 15.81 4.55
C ALA A 75 11.08 14.42 4.85
N LEU A 76 10.64 14.19 6.07
CA LEU A 76 9.84 13.03 6.42
C LEU A 76 8.53 13.15 5.64
N LEU A 77 8.47 12.51 4.48
CA LEU A 77 7.27 12.48 3.65
C LEU A 77 6.22 11.64 4.38
N GLY A 78 5.17 12.29 4.81
CA GLY A 78 4.07 11.67 5.54
C GLY A 78 2.95 11.19 4.63
N ALA A 79 2.02 10.43 5.20
CA ALA A 79 0.80 10.05 4.51
C ALA A 79 -0.08 11.28 4.20
N VAL A 80 -0.67 11.31 3.01
CA VAL A 80 -1.58 12.35 2.58
C VAL A 80 -3.01 11.81 2.56
N ARG A 81 -3.92 12.53 3.22
CA ARG A 81 -5.35 12.24 3.16
C ARG A 81 -6.03 13.14 2.14
N MET A 82 -6.79 12.54 1.25
CA MET A 82 -7.73 13.24 0.36
C MET A 82 -9.17 12.85 0.71
N SER A 83 -10.08 13.83 0.70
CA SER A 83 -11.51 13.61 0.98
C SER A 83 -12.34 14.26 -0.11
N PHE A 84 -13.20 13.49 -0.75
CA PHE A 84 -14.07 13.97 -1.83
C PHE A 84 -15.36 13.15 -1.88
N LYS A 85 -16.39 13.70 -2.53
CA LYS A 85 -17.64 12.98 -2.81
C LYS A 85 -17.49 12.15 -4.06
N THR A 86 -18.01 10.92 -4.02
CA THR A 86 -18.07 10.03 -5.18
C THR A 86 -19.31 9.15 -5.07
N ASP A 87 -19.89 8.81 -6.21
CA ASP A 87 -21.04 7.89 -6.28
C ASP A 87 -20.62 6.43 -6.11
N LYS A 88 -19.38 6.11 -6.50
CA LYS A 88 -18.79 4.78 -6.37
C LYS A 88 -17.42 4.90 -5.72
N PRO A 89 -17.13 4.09 -4.72
CA PRO A 89 -15.78 4.05 -4.15
C PRO A 89 -14.78 3.56 -5.20
N PHE A 90 -13.66 4.25 -5.33
CA PHE A 90 -12.61 3.89 -6.27
C PHE A 90 -11.22 4.20 -5.72
N TYR A 91 -10.20 3.60 -6.34
CA TYR A 91 -8.80 3.90 -6.14
C TYR A 91 -8.17 4.30 -7.48
N PRO A 92 -7.43 5.43 -7.56
CA PRO A 92 -6.73 5.84 -8.78
C PRO A 92 -5.63 4.84 -9.10
N TYR A 93 -5.88 3.94 -10.04
CA TYR A 93 -4.97 2.83 -10.35
C TYR A 93 -4.33 2.97 -11.72
N ARG A 94 -4.93 3.75 -12.63
CA ARG A 94 -4.39 3.99 -13.95
C ARG A 94 -3.03 4.69 -13.87
N GLU A 95 -2.01 4.14 -14.53
CA GLU A 95 -0.67 4.74 -14.61
C GLU A 95 -0.42 5.34 -16.00
N PRO A 96 0.42 6.40 -16.11
CA PRO A 96 0.91 6.88 -17.39
C PRO A 96 1.68 5.76 -18.11
N LYS A 97 1.60 5.73 -19.44
CA LYS A 97 2.40 4.78 -20.23
C LYS A 97 3.87 5.20 -20.15
N THR A 98 4.69 4.45 -19.46
CA THR A 98 6.13 4.67 -19.40
C THR A 98 6.84 3.66 -20.29
N GLU A 99 7.80 4.12 -21.08
CA GLU A 99 8.57 3.27 -21.99
C GLU A 99 9.82 2.66 -21.34
N THR A 100 10.20 3.13 -20.15
CA THR A 100 11.46 2.72 -19.50
C THR A 100 11.33 1.41 -18.72
N PRO A 101 12.16 0.38 -19.02
CA PRO A 101 12.14 -0.91 -18.32
C PRO A 101 12.45 -0.81 -16.82
N ALA A 102 13.20 0.21 -16.39
CA ALA A 102 13.59 0.41 -14.99
C ALA A 102 12.40 0.76 -14.07
N GLU A 103 11.33 1.32 -14.63
CA GLU A 103 10.12 1.67 -13.87
C GLU A 103 9.13 0.49 -13.74
N LYS A 104 9.41 -0.62 -14.42
CA LYS A 104 8.67 -1.88 -14.29
C LYS A 104 9.11 -2.73 -13.08
N SER A 105 9.79 -2.14 -12.12
CA SER A 105 10.18 -2.86 -10.90
C SER A 105 8.93 -3.41 -10.20
N SER A 106 9.03 -4.61 -9.65
CA SER A 106 7.94 -5.26 -8.90
C SER A 106 7.61 -4.43 -7.66
N ARG A 107 6.67 -3.51 -7.79
CA ARG A 107 6.13 -2.73 -6.68
C ARG A 107 4.87 -3.43 -6.18
N ILE A 108 4.86 -3.82 -4.92
CA ILE A 108 3.66 -4.37 -4.30
C ILE A 108 2.71 -3.21 -3.99
N LEU A 109 1.44 -3.32 -4.41
CA LEU A 109 0.39 -2.40 -4.03
C LEU A 109 -0.50 -3.08 -2.98
N TRP A 110 -0.60 -2.44 -1.82
CA TRP A 110 -1.48 -2.82 -0.74
C TRP A 110 -2.65 -1.85 -0.69
N VAL A 111 -3.85 -2.38 -0.78
CA VAL A 111 -5.08 -1.59 -0.70
C VAL A 111 -5.93 -2.11 0.45
N TRP A 112 -6.21 -1.24 1.42
CA TRP A 112 -7.12 -1.51 2.53
C TRP A 112 -8.40 -0.73 2.33
N PHE A 113 -9.48 -1.46 2.12
CA PHE A 113 -10.80 -0.88 1.97
C PHE A 113 -11.59 -1.05 3.27
N VAL A 114 -11.97 0.07 3.89
CA VAL A 114 -12.82 0.09 5.09
C VAL A 114 -14.24 0.42 4.67
N GLY A 115 -15.17 -0.51 4.86
CA GLY A 115 -16.56 -0.40 4.45
C GLY A 115 -17.51 -1.17 5.36
N ALA A 116 -18.81 -1.10 5.07
CA ALA A 116 -19.81 -1.86 5.83
C ALA A 116 -19.88 -3.35 5.42
N GLN A 117 -19.36 -3.68 4.23
CA GLN A 117 -19.43 -5.01 3.64
C GLN A 117 -18.08 -5.41 3.05
N ARG A 118 -17.89 -6.73 2.84
CA ARG A 118 -16.77 -7.21 2.04
C ARG A 118 -16.95 -6.74 0.59
N MET A 119 -15.89 -6.13 0.08
CA MET A 119 -15.86 -5.61 -1.28
C MET A 119 -15.01 -6.49 -2.17
N ASN A 120 -15.31 -6.47 -3.45
CA ASN A 120 -14.41 -6.88 -4.52
C ASN A 120 -14.02 -5.65 -5.33
N ALA A 121 -12.97 -5.75 -6.15
CA ALA A 121 -12.53 -4.65 -7.01
C ALA A 121 -12.38 -5.11 -8.46
N THR A 122 -12.73 -4.22 -9.38
CA THR A 122 -12.58 -4.41 -10.82
C THR A 122 -11.79 -3.25 -11.43
N ILE A 123 -11.02 -3.53 -12.48
CA ILE A 123 -10.40 -2.48 -13.31
C ILE A 123 -11.50 -1.96 -14.26
N GLY A 124 -11.82 -0.67 -14.14
CA GLY A 124 -12.95 -0.10 -14.87
C GLY A 124 -14.28 -0.77 -14.49
N GLU A 125 -15.19 -0.91 -15.44
CA GLU A 125 -16.53 -1.46 -15.17
C GLU A 125 -16.53 -2.97 -14.92
N SER A 126 -15.64 -3.73 -15.57
CA SER A 126 -15.68 -5.20 -15.56
C SER A 126 -14.32 -5.89 -15.74
N GLY A 127 -13.23 -5.12 -15.79
CA GLY A 127 -11.89 -5.69 -15.97
C GLY A 127 -11.44 -6.48 -14.75
N ASN A 128 -10.74 -7.59 -14.99
CA ASN A 128 -10.17 -8.39 -13.91
C ASN A 128 -8.95 -7.68 -13.30
N TRP A 129 -8.97 -7.47 -11.99
CA TRP A 129 -7.80 -7.03 -11.24
C TRP A 129 -7.06 -8.24 -10.70
N PRO A 130 -5.76 -8.43 -11.02
CA PRO A 130 -5.01 -9.64 -10.62
C PRO A 130 -4.63 -9.67 -9.15
N ALA A 131 -5.07 -8.70 -8.34
CA ALA A 131 -4.79 -8.70 -6.92
C ALA A 131 -5.47 -9.86 -6.20
N LYS A 132 -4.78 -10.34 -5.16
CA LYS A 132 -5.32 -11.31 -4.21
C LYS A 132 -6.02 -10.57 -3.08
N MET A 133 -7.24 -10.99 -2.72
CA MET A 133 -7.82 -10.62 -1.44
C MET A 133 -7.14 -11.45 -0.35
N ASP A 134 -6.35 -10.82 0.50
CA ASP A 134 -5.56 -11.52 1.51
C ASP A 134 -6.28 -11.60 2.85
N TRP A 135 -7.07 -10.59 3.17
CA TRP A 135 -7.82 -10.54 4.41
C TRP A 135 -9.17 -9.84 4.21
N SER A 136 -10.23 -10.32 4.87
CA SER A 136 -11.49 -9.59 5.02
C SER A 136 -12.23 -10.05 6.26
N ASN A 137 -12.40 -9.15 7.22
CA ASN A 137 -13.11 -9.43 8.48
C ASN A 137 -13.65 -8.15 9.11
N THR A 138 -14.48 -8.33 10.14
CA THR A 138 -14.90 -7.24 11.02
C THR A 138 -13.70 -6.78 11.86
N ILE A 139 -13.49 -5.48 11.92
CA ILE A 139 -12.48 -4.84 12.78
C ILE A 139 -13.05 -4.54 14.16
N THR A 140 -12.22 -4.63 15.18
CA THR A 140 -12.61 -4.38 16.56
C THR A 140 -12.93 -2.90 16.82
N LEU A 141 -13.60 -2.62 17.93
CA LEU A 141 -13.85 -1.23 18.35
C LEU A 141 -12.53 -0.46 18.54
N GLU A 142 -11.52 -1.11 19.11
CA GLU A 142 -10.19 -0.51 19.31
C GLU A 142 -9.53 -0.12 17.96
N GLN A 143 -9.55 -1.04 16.98
CA GLN A 143 -9.04 -0.76 15.63
C GLN A 143 -9.81 0.40 14.96
N ARG A 144 -11.13 0.45 15.13
CA ARG A 144 -11.94 1.58 14.64
C ARG A 144 -11.56 2.89 15.30
N GLN A 145 -11.30 2.89 16.62
CA GLN A 145 -10.83 4.05 17.37
C GLN A 145 -9.45 4.51 16.87
N GLN A 146 -8.53 3.60 16.60
CA GLN A 146 -7.22 3.93 16.03
C GLN A 146 -7.35 4.59 14.64
N ILE A 147 -8.18 4.03 13.76
CA ILE A 147 -8.46 4.63 12.45
C ILE A 147 -9.09 6.01 12.63
N ALA A 148 -10.12 6.12 13.45
CA ALA A 148 -10.82 7.38 13.69
C ALA A 148 -9.87 8.49 14.19
N SER A 149 -9.00 8.17 15.16
CA SER A 149 -8.02 9.12 15.69
C SER A 149 -7.01 9.55 14.63
N SER A 150 -6.49 8.60 13.83
CA SER A 150 -5.52 8.88 12.75
C SER A 150 -6.10 9.82 11.69
N TYR A 151 -7.40 9.71 11.42
CA TYR A 151 -8.07 10.51 10.40
C TYR A 151 -8.89 11.68 10.98
N LYS A 152 -8.86 11.91 12.28
CA LYS A 152 -9.65 12.95 12.97
C LYS A 152 -11.14 12.85 12.64
N LEU A 153 -11.66 11.63 12.73
CA LEU A 153 -13.08 11.29 12.51
C LEU A 153 -13.68 10.78 13.81
N SER A 154 -15.02 10.73 13.91
CA SER A 154 -15.66 10.00 14.99
C SER A 154 -15.67 8.50 14.69
N VAL A 155 -15.69 7.67 15.73
CA VAL A 155 -15.64 6.20 15.58
C VAL A 155 -16.88 5.65 14.87
N GLU A 156 -18.02 6.34 14.99
CA GLU A 156 -19.27 6.02 14.32
C GLU A 156 -19.17 6.18 12.80
N GLN A 157 -18.30 7.07 12.33
CA GLN A 157 -18.04 7.29 10.91
C GLN A 157 -17.18 6.20 10.29
N ILE A 158 -16.52 5.37 11.10
CA ILE A 158 -15.68 4.29 10.61
C ILE A 158 -16.52 3.02 10.49
N PRO A 159 -16.72 2.49 9.27
CA PRO A 159 -17.36 1.21 9.07
C PRO A 159 -16.61 0.08 9.79
N ASN A 160 -17.27 -1.04 9.98
CA ASN A 160 -16.75 -2.11 10.81
C ASN A 160 -16.07 -3.25 10.05
N ARG A 161 -15.94 -3.15 8.74
CA ARG A 161 -15.27 -4.18 7.94
C ARG A 161 -14.07 -3.62 7.19
N LEU A 162 -12.95 -4.34 7.25
CA LEU A 162 -11.78 -4.10 6.45
C LEU A 162 -11.63 -5.23 5.43
N THR A 163 -11.30 -4.88 4.19
CA THR A 163 -10.89 -5.82 3.14
C THR A 163 -9.53 -5.40 2.63
N GLU A 164 -8.58 -6.32 2.63
CA GLU A 164 -7.20 -6.12 2.19
C GLU A 164 -6.98 -6.81 0.85
N PHE A 165 -6.35 -6.09 -0.06
CA PHE A 165 -5.93 -6.58 -1.36
C PHE A 165 -4.43 -6.38 -1.53
N ILE A 166 -3.78 -7.36 -2.15
CA ILE A 166 -2.35 -7.30 -2.47
C ILE A 166 -2.20 -7.54 -3.96
N ASP A 167 -1.71 -6.52 -4.67
CA ASP A 167 -1.36 -6.60 -6.08
C ASP A 167 0.15 -6.72 -6.24
N GLN A 168 0.60 -7.88 -6.68
CA GLN A 168 2.00 -8.20 -6.97
C GLN A 168 2.27 -8.31 -8.48
N SER A 169 1.32 -7.91 -9.30
CA SER A 169 1.47 -8.01 -10.75
C SER A 169 2.61 -7.12 -11.28
N SER A 170 3.39 -7.67 -12.20
CA SER A 170 4.49 -6.98 -12.85
C SER A 170 4.59 -7.39 -14.33
N PRO A 171 4.34 -6.47 -15.27
CA PRO A 171 3.83 -5.12 -15.06
C PRO A 171 2.38 -5.11 -14.54
N ARG A 172 1.99 -4.04 -13.86
CA ARG A 172 0.59 -3.84 -13.49
C ARG A 172 -0.25 -3.55 -14.74
N PRO A 173 -1.48 -4.06 -14.81
CA PRO A 173 -2.38 -3.70 -15.92
C PRO A 173 -2.62 -2.19 -16.01
N ALA A 174 -2.93 -1.53 -14.91
CA ALA A 174 -3.03 -0.07 -14.72
C ALA A 174 -3.76 0.68 -15.86
N THR A 175 -4.74 0.02 -16.50
CA THR A 175 -5.43 0.52 -17.70
C THR A 175 -6.61 1.41 -17.37
N ASP A 176 -7.16 1.29 -16.16
CA ASP A 176 -8.29 2.06 -15.65
C ASP A 176 -8.23 2.14 -14.13
N GLU A 177 -9.20 2.83 -13.50
CA GLU A 177 -9.34 2.92 -12.05
C GLU A 177 -9.86 1.62 -11.46
N LEU A 178 -9.56 1.35 -10.18
CA LEU A 178 -10.19 0.27 -9.44
C LEU A 178 -11.50 0.75 -8.85
N TYR A 179 -12.59 0.08 -9.16
CA TYR A 179 -13.90 0.33 -8.56
C TYR A 179 -14.25 -0.80 -7.58
N PHE A 180 -14.72 -0.41 -6.39
CA PHE A 180 -15.09 -1.36 -5.35
C PHE A 180 -16.59 -1.57 -5.32
N LEU A 181 -16.99 -2.85 -5.35
CA LEU A 181 -18.39 -3.28 -5.35
C LEU A 181 -18.60 -4.32 -4.24
N PRO A 182 -19.76 -4.31 -3.57
CA PRO A 182 -20.10 -5.36 -2.61
C PRO A 182 -20.09 -6.72 -3.30
N THR A 183 -19.46 -7.72 -2.66
CA THR A 183 -19.56 -9.11 -3.12
C THR A 183 -20.75 -9.82 -2.46
N ALA A 184 -21.36 -10.77 -3.16
CA ALA A 184 -22.42 -11.60 -2.58
C ALA A 184 -21.88 -12.49 -1.44
N ASP A 185 -20.66 -12.98 -1.58
CA ASP A 185 -19.97 -13.74 -0.53
C ASP A 185 -19.40 -12.79 0.53
N GLN A 186 -19.97 -12.83 1.73
CA GLN A 186 -19.58 -12.04 2.89
C GLN A 186 -18.76 -12.86 3.91
N SER A 187 -18.28 -14.05 3.54
CA SER A 187 -17.46 -14.89 4.41
C SER A 187 -16.16 -14.19 4.84
N ILE A 188 -15.58 -14.66 5.93
CA ILE A 188 -14.28 -14.16 6.43
C ILE A 188 -13.19 -14.71 5.52
N VAL A 189 -12.25 -13.84 5.14
CA VAL A 189 -10.99 -14.21 4.47
C VAL A 189 -9.86 -13.98 5.47
N LYS A 190 -9.03 -14.99 5.64
CA LYS A 190 -7.79 -14.92 6.43
C LYS A 190 -6.64 -15.45 5.58
N PRO A 191 -5.43 -14.91 5.73
CA PRO A 191 -4.27 -15.52 5.11
C PRO A 191 -4.11 -16.95 5.65
N PRO A 192 -3.51 -17.85 4.87
CA PRO A 192 -3.12 -19.16 5.39
C PRO A 192 -2.20 -18.93 6.61
N PRO A 193 -2.27 -19.81 7.62
CA PRO A 193 -1.37 -19.72 8.75
C PRO A 193 0.08 -19.72 8.24
N ILE A 194 0.89 -18.80 8.75
CA ILE A 194 2.32 -18.81 8.47
C ILE A 194 2.84 -20.09 9.17
N VAL A 195 3.14 -21.10 8.37
CA VAL A 195 3.89 -22.27 8.86
C VAL A 195 5.33 -21.79 8.92
N ASP A 196 5.79 -21.55 10.13
CA ASP A 196 7.20 -21.21 10.38
C ASP A 196 8.01 -22.47 10.06
N GLU A 197 8.57 -22.56 8.86
CA GLU A 197 9.40 -23.69 8.42
C GLU A 197 10.66 -23.82 9.28
N ASP A 198 11.08 -22.75 9.96
CA ASP A 198 12.20 -22.76 10.90
C ASP A 198 11.87 -23.34 12.29
N SER A 199 10.63 -23.73 12.55
CA SER A 199 10.24 -24.33 13.83
C SER A 199 10.61 -25.84 13.95
N TRP A 200 11.30 -26.41 12.96
CA TRP A 200 11.99 -27.69 13.10
C TRP A 200 13.27 -27.57 13.95
N GLN A 201 13.16 -26.89 15.08
CA GLN A 201 14.09 -27.12 16.17
C GLN A 201 13.75 -28.49 16.74
N PHE A 202 14.47 -29.53 16.28
CA PHE A 202 14.56 -30.76 17.07
C PHE A 202 15.00 -30.33 18.47
N PRO A 203 14.19 -30.45 19.51
CA PRO A 203 14.71 -30.33 20.84
C PRO A 203 15.59 -31.58 21.02
N LEU A 204 16.88 -31.44 20.66
CA LEU A 204 17.85 -32.40 21.18
C LEU A 204 17.72 -32.27 22.68
N PRO A 205 17.18 -33.31 23.37
CA PRO A 205 17.02 -33.23 24.82
C PRO A 205 18.43 -33.09 25.36
N LEU A 206 18.77 -31.93 25.88
CA LEU A 206 20.08 -31.63 26.48
C LEU A 206 20.40 -32.72 27.54
N ASP A 207 19.37 -33.28 28.19
CA ASP A 207 19.46 -34.41 29.09
C ASP A 207 20.02 -35.68 28.44
N LEU A 208 19.66 -35.95 27.18
CA LEU A 208 20.16 -37.12 26.44
C LEU A 208 21.64 -36.97 26.08
N ILE A 209 22.07 -35.74 25.72
CA ILE A 209 23.48 -35.44 25.46
C ILE A 209 24.29 -35.56 26.76
N ALA A 210 23.77 -35.05 27.88
CA ALA A 210 24.41 -35.16 29.20
C ALA A 210 24.54 -36.62 29.62
N VAL A 211 23.52 -37.44 29.42
CA VAL A 211 23.57 -38.88 29.74
C VAL A 211 24.58 -39.63 28.89
N VAL A 212 24.64 -39.37 27.59
CA VAL A 212 25.65 -39.97 26.68
C VAL A 212 27.06 -39.55 27.07
N PHE A 213 27.26 -38.29 27.45
CA PHE A 213 28.56 -37.81 27.90
C PHE A 213 29.00 -38.44 29.22
N LEU A 214 28.09 -38.59 30.19
CA LEU A 214 28.35 -39.27 31.46
C LEU A 214 28.68 -40.75 31.26
N LEU A 215 27.96 -41.44 30.38
CA LEU A 215 28.24 -42.82 30.01
C LEU A 215 29.62 -42.97 29.35
N ALA A 216 29.99 -42.07 28.45
CA ALA A 216 31.30 -42.06 27.81
C ALA A 216 32.42 -41.83 28.82
N LEU A 217 32.25 -40.91 29.78
CA LEU A 217 33.19 -40.67 30.89
C LEU A 217 33.35 -41.87 31.80
N THR A 218 32.24 -42.53 32.19
CA THR A 218 32.31 -43.73 33.05
C THR A 218 33.04 -44.85 32.35
N ILE A 219 32.77 -45.12 31.05
CA ILE A 219 33.48 -46.14 30.27
C ILE A 219 34.98 -45.77 30.12
N TYR A 220 35.29 -44.51 29.92
CA TYR A 220 36.67 -44.04 29.83
C TYR A 220 37.46 -44.28 31.14
N PHE A 221 36.89 -43.91 32.29
CA PHE A 221 37.52 -44.14 33.61
C PHE A 221 37.61 -45.60 33.95
N TRP A 222 36.63 -46.43 33.60
CA TRP A 222 36.65 -47.86 33.82
C TRP A 222 37.77 -48.53 33.02
N ARG A 223 37.91 -48.19 31.73
CA ARG A 223 39.01 -48.69 30.88
C ARG A 223 40.37 -48.22 31.35
N LYS A 224 40.50 -47.00 31.84
CA LYS A 224 41.74 -46.47 32.39
C LYS A 224 42.14 -47.24 33.71
N ARG A 225 41.16 -47.55 34.54
CA ARG A 225 41.37 -48.28 35.78
C ARG A 225 41.73 -49.77 35.54
N ALA A 226 41.09 -50.37 34.52
CA ALA A 226 41.40 -51.76 34.10
C ALA A 226 42.84 -51.87 33.58
N ARG A 227 43.32 -50.91 32.79
CA ARG A 227 44.72 -50.86 32.29
C ARG A 227 45.75 -50.68 33.39
N ARG A 228 45.43 -50.01 34.50
CA ARG A 228 46.35 -49.84 35.66
C ARG A 228 46.41 -51.07 36.58
N ARG A 229 45.53 -52.04 36.40
CA ARG A 229 45.55 -53.32 37.17
C ARG A 229 46.29 -54.44 36.42
N LEU A 230 46.63 -54.22 35.18
CA LEU A 230 47.34 -55.18 34.31
C LEU A 230 48.78 -54.80 34.05
N ALA A 231 49.24 -53.70 34.59
CA ALA A 231 50.65 -53.26 34.68
C ALA A 231 51.14 -53.35 36.13
#